data_f54ea8ad87c6a414c66d0b7a1ef13f40
#
_entry.id   f54ea8ad87c6a414c66d0b7a1ef13f40
#
_cell.length_a   1.000
_cell.length_b   1.000
_cell.length_c   1.000
_cell.angle_alpha   90.00
_cell.angle_beta   90.00
_cell.angle_gamma   90.00
#
_symmetry.space_group_name_H-M   'P 1'
#
loop_
_entity.id
_entity.type
_entity.pdbx_description
1 polymer ?
#
loop_
_entity_poly.entity_id
_entity_poly.type
_entity_poly.pdbx_seq_one_letter_code
_entity_poly.pdbx_strand_id
1 'polypeptide(L)'
;MDLSKLNDFKKPFPYKDIEWRLQQCGEKKDGSIWGKCLAYITSRAVQERLDEVCGTDGWRSEIRKDGNAYLCTLSIRVKHEDGSIEWISRTDGADATDIESVKGGISGAIKRAAVQFGIGRYLYDLEEGWVTVCENGRYFGKTKTEKQFRWNPPELPAWALPEEEKETFQKTDKTSKTDSFSKAKKGKNAGKAEETIKDKGNAVISRIGDVMKHEENGNPVFTEAEIAQVRKLVAGTQITENGVKELEDLEKFVKTELDTRISKQQAA
;
A
#
# COMPACT_ATOMS: atom_id res chain seq x y z
N MET A 1 19.20 -15.01 -19.69
CA MET A 1 18.68 -13.66 -19.99
C MET A 1 19.61 -13.01 -21.00
N ASP A 2 19.08 -12.22 -21.92
CA ASP A 2 19.86 -11.36 -22.83
C ASP A 2 20.33 -10.11 -22.09
N LEU A 3 21.55 -9.64 -22.38
CA LEU A 3 22.13 -8.42 -21.78
C LEU A 3 21.29 -7.16 -22.04
N SER A 4 20.54 -7.10 -23.15
CA SER A 4 19.62 -5.99 -23.47
C SER A 4 18.55 -5.77 -22.39
N LYS A 5 18.14 -6.83 -21.68
CA LYS A 5 17.12 -6.78 -20.63
C LYS A 5 17.62 -6.29 -19.28
N LEU A 6 18.93 -6.08 -19.09
CA LEU A 6 19.48 -5.57 -17.81
C LEU A 6 18.89 -4.21 -17.40
N ASN A 7 18.51 -3.38 -18.38
CA ASN A 7 17.88 -2.10 -18.08
C ASN A 7 16.46 -2.24 -17.50
N ASP A 8 15.79 -3.37 -17.73
CA ASP A 8 14.45 -3.60 -17.19
C ASP A 8 14.45 -3.74 -15.66
N PHE A 9 15.58 -4.15 -15.05
CA PHE A 9 15.74 -4.14 -13.59
C PHE A 9 15.61 -2.75 -12.96
N LYS A 10 15.96 -1.68 -13.72
CA LYS A 10 15.94 -0.30 -13.23
C LYS A 10 14.57 0.36 -13.35
N LYS A 11 13.62 -0.28 -14.05
CA LYS A 11 12.27 0.29 -14.23
C LYS A 11 11.62 0.53 -12.87
N PRO A 12 10.96 1.69 -12.68
CA PRO A 12 10.17 1.94 -11.49
C PRO A 12 9.13 0.84 -11.24
N PHE A 13 8.79 0.66 -9.98
CA PHE A 13 7.70 -0.23 -9.57
C PHE A 13 6.37 0.54 -9.59
N PRO A 14 5.24 -0.15 -9.85
CA PRO A 14 3.91 0.41 -9.65
C PRO A 14 3.73 0.94 -8.23
N TYR A 15 2.97 2.02 -8.08
CA TYR A 15 2.72 2.64 -6.76
C TYR A 15 2.20 1.64 -5.72
N LYS A 16 1.38 0.67 -6.14
CA LYS A 16 0.82 -0.39 -5.29
C LYS A 16 1.87 -1.30 -4.65
N ASP A 17 3.05 -1.44 -5.27
CA ASP A 17 4.14 -2.32 -4.82
C ASP A 17 5.17 -1.57 -3.94
N ILE A 18 4.96 -0.26 -3.77
CA ILE A 18 5.80 0.58 -2.91
C ILE A 18 5.15 0.67 -1.54
N GLU A 19 5.91 0.26 -0.53
CA GLU A 19 5.54 0.36 0.86
C GLU A 19 6.29 1.51 1.54
N TRP A 20 5.74 2.00 2.64
CA TRP A 20 6.29 3.12 3.39
C TRP A 20 6.52 2.75 4.83
N ARG A 21 7.67 3.13 5.36
CA ARG A 21 8.04 2.92 6.75
C ARG A 21 8.39 4.26 7.40
N LEU A 22 7.77 4.54 8.55
CA LEU A 22 8.16 5.66 9.39
C LEU A 22 9.60 5.44 9.89
N GLN A 23 10.50 6.36 9.56
CA GLN A 23 11.91 6.33 9.94
C GLN A 23 12.15 7.10 11.23
N GLN A 24 11.61 8.31 11.30
CA GLN A 24 11.74 9.20 12.44
C GLN A 24 10.44 9.97 12.65
N CYS A 25 10.12 10.26 13.89
CA CYS A 25 9.02 11.16 14.23
C CYS A 25 9.29 11.84 15.57
N GLY A 26 8.61 12.94 15.80
CA GLY A 26 8.71 13.70 17.04
C GLY A 26 7.62 14.74 17.17
N GLU A 27 7.66 15.47 18.26
CA GLU A 27 6.76 16.58 18.56
C GLU A 27 7.50 17.90 18.49
N LYS A 28 6.87 18.91 17.92
CA LYS A 28 7.37 20.29 17.95
C LYS A 28 6.95 20.98 19.25
N LYS A 29 7.54 22.15 19.52
CA LYS A 29 7.22 22.94 20.72
C LYS A 29 5.75 23.37 20.82
N ASP A 30 5.07 23.47 19.69
CA ASP A 30 3.65 23.80 19.58
C ASP A 30 2.72 22.58 19.74
N GLY A 31 3.28 21.38 20.03
CA GLY A 31 2.55 20.14 20.19
C GLY A 31 2.19 19.44 18.88
N SER A 32 2.53 20.01 17.71
CA SER A 32 2.32 19.36 16.42
C SER A 32 3.32 18.22 16.22
N ILE A 33 2.88 17.15 15.53
CA ILE A 33 3.69 15.99 15.23
C ILE A 33 4.31 16.14 13.84
N TRP A 34 5.56 15.76 13.71
CA TRP A 34 6.26 15.61 12.44
C TRP A 34 6.77 14.19 12.28
N GLY A 35 6.97 13.75 11.05
CA GLY A 35 7.60 12.47 10.75
C GLY A 35 8.27 12.45 9.39
N LYS A 36 9.27 11.57 9.27
CA LYS A 36 9.94 11.22 8.02
C LYS A 36 9.72 9.74 7.74
N CYS A 37 9.43 9.39 6.50
CA CYS A 37 9.26 8.02 6.06
C CYS A 37 10.21 7.70 4.90
N LEU A 38 10.41 6.40 4.69
CA LEU A 38 11.16 5.85 3.58
C LEU A 38 10.24 4.98 2.72
N ALA A 39 10.38 5.13 1.40
CA ALA A 39 9.80 4.23 0.44
C ALA A 39 10.67 2.97 0.31
N TYR A 40 10.04 1.80 0.17
CA TYR A 40 10.75 0.56 -0.08
C TYR A 40 9.85 -0.43 -0.83
N ILE A 41 10.46 -1.44 -1.42
CA ILE A 41 9.76 -2.57 -2.04
C ILE A 41 9.92 -3.83 -1.18
N THR A 42 8.97 -4.76 -1.29
CA THR A 42 9.07 -6.05 -0.60
C THR A 42 10.08 -6.98 -1.29
N SER A 43 10.57 -8.00 -0.59
CA SER A 43 11.37 -9.04 -1.23
C SER A 43 10.59 -9.85 -2.27
N ARG A 44 9.25 -9.90 -2.16
CA ARG A 44 8.38 -10.51 -3.19
C ARG A 44 8.38 -9.71 -4.47
N ALA A 45 8.21 -8.39 -4.39
CA ALA A 45 8.30 -7.52 -5.57
C ALA A 45 9.67 -7.64 -6.27
N VAL A 46 10.75 -7.81 -5.49
CA VAL A 46 12.09 -8.12 -6.05
C VAL A 46 12.08 -9.44 -6.81
N GLN A 47 11.51 -10.50 -6.24
CA GLN A 47 11.45 -11.82 -6.87
C GLN A 47 10.59 -11.79 -8.14
N GLU A 48 9.44 -11.13 -8.10
CA GLU A 48 8.57 -10.92 -9.28
C GLU A 48 9.33 -10.21 -10.40
N ARG A 49 10.09 -9.15 -10.10
CA ARG A 49 10.92 -8.46 -11.10
C ARG A 49 12.03 -9.36 -11.67
N LEU A 50 12.63 -10.22 -10.83
CA LEU A 50 13.62 -11.19 -11.29
C LEU A 50 12.99 -12.23 -12.22
N ASP A 51 11.79 -12.73 -11.89
CA ASP A 51 11.03 -13.66 -12.73
C ASP A 51 10.61 -13.01 -14.06
N GLU A 52 10.14 -11.77 -14.04
CA GLU A 52 9.78 -11.01 -15.25
C GLU A 52 10.95 -10.84 -16.22
N VAL A 53 12.13 -10.50 -15.69
CA VAL A 53 13.28 -10.12 -16.52
C VAL A 53 14.11 -11.34 -16.92
N CYS A 54 14.31 -12.29 -16.01
CA CYS A 54 15.19 -13.44 -16.22
C CYS A 54 14.46 -14.74 -16.53
N GLY A 55 13.17 -14.85 -16.18
CA GLY A 55 12.48 -16.11 -16.03
C GLY A 55 12.82 -16.78 -14.69
N THR A 56 11.97 -17.68 -14.24
CA THR A 56 12.09 -18.38 -12.94
C THR A 56 13.34 -19.24 -12.81
N ASP A 57 13.93 -19.66 -13.93
CA ASP A 57 15.18 -20.44 -14.01
C ASP A 57 16.42 -19.56 -14.28
N GLY A 58 16.21 -18.26 -14.48
CA GLY A 58 17.26 -17.31 -14.85
C GLY A 58 17.94 -16.63 -13.67
N TRP A 59 17.55 -16.91 -12.46
CA TRP A 59 18.18 -16.34 -11.25
C TRP A 59 18.19 -17.37 -10.10
N ARG A 60 19.05 -17.11 -9.12
CA ARG A 60 19.11 -17.89 -7.87
C ARG A 60 19.62 -17.02 -6.74
N SER A 61 19.25 -17.36 -5.50
CA SER A 61 19.76 -16.72 -4.29
C SER A 61 20.33 -17.76 -3.33
N GLU A 62 21.46 -17.44 -2.73
CA GLU A 62 22.09 -18.23 -1.69
C GLU A 62 22.15 -17.37 -0.41
N ILE A 63 21.62 -17.91 0.69
CA ILE A 63 21.60 -17.21 1.98
C ILE A 63 22.63 -17.86 2.90
N ARG A 64 23.49 -17.04 3.49
CA ARG A 64 24.45 -17.43 4.53
C ARG A 64 24.27 -16.58 5.75
N LYS A 65 24.29 -17.19 6.94
CA LYS A 65 24.35 -16.45 8.21
C LYS A 65 25.82 -16.18 8.54
N ASP A 66 26.10 -14.92 8.97
CA ASP A 66 27.41 -14.49 9.39
C ASP A 66 27.26 -13.62 10.68
N GLY A 67 27.59 -14.21 11.82
CA GLY A 67 27.30 -13.58 13.10
C GLY A 67 25.81 -13.31 13.31
N ASN A 68 25.46 -12.03 13.48
CA ASN A 68 24.07 -11.58 13.60
C ASN A 68 23.48 -11.11 12.26
N ALA A 69 24.24 -11.20 11.16
CA ALA A 69 23.81 -10.77 9.84
C ALA A 69 23.42 -11.97 8.94
N TYR A 70 22.59 -11.70 7.96
CA TYR A 70 22.29 -12.59 6.84
C TYR A 70 22.87 -11.99 5.57
N LEU A 71 23.67 -12.76 4.86
CA LEU A 71 24.23 -12.41 3.55
C LEU A 71 23.43 -13.13 2.47
N CYS A 72 23.08 -12.40 1.42
CA CYS A 72 22.45 -12.95 0.23
C CYS A 72 23.39 -12.77 -0.96
N THR A 73 23.75 -13.88 -1.60
CA THR A 73 24.39 -13.87 -2.92
C THR A 73 23.30 -14.09 -3.96
N LEU A 74 22.92 -13.03 -4.66
CA LEU A 74 21.98 -13.07 -5.77
C LEU A 74 22.76 -13.24 -7.06
N SER A 75 22.39 -14.26 -7.88
CA SER A 75 23.05 -14.56 -9.14
C SER A 75 22.04 -14.57 -10.27
N ILE A 76 22.43 -14.02 -11.40
CA ILE A 76 21.64 -13.91 -12.64
C ILE A 76 22.35 -14.65 -13.75
N ARG A 77 21.62 -15.50 -14.50
CA ARG A 77 22.09 -16.25 -15.63
C ARG A 77 22.04 -15.41 -16.90
N VAL A 78 23.20 -15.08 -17.44
CA VAL A 78 23.34 -14.34 -18.69
C VAL A 78 23.76 -15.29 -19.80
N LYS A 79 23.15 -15.16 -20.98
CA LYS A 79 23.56 -15.88 -22.20
C LYS A 79 24.22 -14.85 -23.13
N HIS A 80 25.46 -15.11 -23.51
CA HIS A 80 26.21 -14.31 -24.44
C HIS A 80 25.87 -14.64 -25.90
N GLU A 81 26.30 -13.80 -26.85
CA GLU A 81 26.03 -13.97 -28.27
C GLU A 81 26.65 -15.26 -28.83
N ASP A 82 27.79 -15.69 -28.30
CA ASP A 82 28.46 -16.95 -28.66
C ASP A 82 27.76 -18.21 -28.10
N GLY A 83 26.66 -18.02 -27.38
CA GLY A 83 25.89 -19.08 -26.75
C GLY A 83 26.40 -19.50 -25.38
N SER A 84 27.53 -18.98 -24.91
CA SER A 84 28.06 -19.28 -23.56
C SER A 84 27.14 -18.72 -22.48
N ILE A 85 27.18 -19.37 -21.30
CA ILE A 85 26.37 -18.99 -20.14
C ILE A 85 27.29 -18.57 -19.00
N GLU A 86 26.99 -17.40 -18.43
CA GLU A 86 27.68 -16.84 -17.26
C GLU A 86 26.69 -16.57 -16.12
N TRP A 87 27.10 -16.81 -14.88
CA TRP A 87 26.38 -16.40 -13.70
C TRP A 87 27.03 -15.16 -13.09
N ILE A 88 26.35 -14.03 -13.20
CA ILE A 88 26.78 -12.76 -12.58
C ILE A 88 26.20 -12.70 -11.19
N SER A 89 27.07 -12.61 -10.18
CA SER A 89 26.67 -12.62 -8.77
C SER A 89 26.95 -11.29 -8.08
N ARG A 90 26.06 -10.92 -7.14
CA ARG A 90 26.23 -9.78 -6.22
C ARG A 90 25.85 -10.24 -4.82
N THR A 91 26.64 -9.83 -3.84
CA THR A 91 26.43 -10.20 -2.44
C THR A 91 26.23 -8.93 -1.60
N ASP A 92 25.22 -8.92 -0.76
CA ASP A 92 24.99 -7.90 0.25
C ASP A 92 24.29 -8.53 1.46
N GLY A 93 24.26 -7.82 2.59
CA GLY A 93 23.76 -8.34 3.85
C GLY A 93 22.83 -7.38 4.60
N ALA A 94 22.12 -7.95 5.55
CA ALA A 94 21.32 -7.21 6.51
C ALA A 94 21.41 -7.87 7.88
N ASP A 95 21.41 -7.05 8.93
CA ASP A 95 21.33 -7.56 10.30
C ASP A 95 20.00 -8.26 10.55
N ALA A 96 20.01 -9.21 11.48
CA ALA A 96 18.80 -9.78 12.03
C ALA A 96 17.94 -8.66 12.66
N THR A 97 16.64 -8.69 12.44
CA THR A 97 15.71 -7.70 13.00
C THR A 97 15.24 -8.16 14.39
N ASP A 98 14.83 -7.22 15.25
CA ASP A 98 14.33 -7.54 16.60
C ASP A 98 13.04 -8.39 16.55
N ILE A 99 12.21 -8.18 15.54
CA ILE A 99 10.96 -8.93 15.30
C ILE A 99 11.15 -9.84 14.08
N GLU A 100 10.83 -11.14 14.21
CA GLU A 100 11.03 -12.15 13.15
C GLU A 100 12.47 -12.11 12.58
N SER A 101 13.47 -12.19 13.44
CA SER A 101 14.88 -11.93 13.14
C SER A 101 15.40 -12.63 11.86
N VAL A 102 15.06 -13.91 11.67
CA VAL A 102 15.48 -14.68 10.50
C VAL A 102 14.84 -14.16 9.22
N LYS A 103 13.51 -14.03 9.22
CA LYS A 103 12.72 -13.57 8.06
C LYS A 103 13.08 -12.12 7.67
N GLY A 104 13.21 -11.24 8.66
CA GLY A 104 13.57 -9.83 8.44
C GLY A 104 14.98 -9.70 7.87
N GLY A 105 15.97 -10.38 8.44
CA GLY A 105 17.35 -10.39 7.97
C GLY A 105 17.48 -10.94 6.55
N ILE A 106 16.88 -12.10 6.25
CA ILE A 106 16.89 -12.70 4.91
C ILE A 106 16.21 -11.77 3.88
N SER A 107 15.02 -11.27 4.20
CA SER A 107 14.30 -10.33 3.31
C SER A 107 15.10 -9.04 3.08
N GLY A 108 15.77 -8.54 4.09
CA GLY A 108 16.67 -7.39 4.00
C GLY A 108 17.85 -7.67 3.07
N ALA A 109 18.54 -8.80 3.26
CA ALA A 109 19.70 -9.19 2.47
C ALA A 109 19.35 -9.38 0.98
N ILE A 110 18.21 -10.01 0.65
CA ILE A 110 17.73 -10.15 -0.74
C ILE A 110 17.53 -8.78 -1.38
N LYS A 111 16.83 -7.87 -0.71
CA LYS A 111 16.58 -6.51 -1.24
C LYS A 111 17.86 -5.74 -1.49
N ARG A 112 18.82 -5.81 -0.57
CA ARG A 112 20.12 -5.13 -0.70
C ARG A 112 20.96 -5.69 -1.84
N ALA A 113 21.02 -7.03 -1.99
CA ALA A 113 21.69 -7.66 -3.12
C ALA A 113 21.06 -7.27 -4.46
N ALA A 114 19.71 -7.18 -4.52
CA ALA A 114 18.95 -6.79 -5.71
C ALA A 114 19.22 -5.33 -6.14
N VAL A 115 19.41 -4.42 -5.19
CA VAL A 115 19.78 -3.01 -5.48
C VAL A 115 21.09 -2.92 -6.28
N GLN A 116 22.02 -3.84 -6.10
CA GLN A 116 23.27 -3.87 -6.87
C GLN A 116 23.04 -4.18 -8.37
N PHE A 117 21.95 -4.84 -8.72
CA PHE A 117 21.48 -5.02 -10.10
C PHE A 117 20.61 -3.86 -10.61
N GLY A 118 20.24 -2.92 -9.74
CA GLY A 118 19.40 -1.77 -10.07
C GLY A 118 17.95 -1.89 -9.63
N ILE A 119 17.50 -3.04 -9.12
CA ILE A 119 16.13 -3.28 -8.70
C ILE A 119 15.79 -2.41 -7.49
N GLY A 120 14.85 -1.47 -7.65
CA GLY A 120 14.43 -0.55 -6.60
C GLY A 120 15.49 0.49 -6.19
N ARG A 121 16.62 0.58 -6.91
CA ARG A 121 17.71 1.52 -6.57
C ARG A 121 17.25 2.97 -6.60
N TYR A 122 16.39 3.34 -7.53
CA TYR A 122 15.85 4.69 -7.69
C TYR A 122 15.12 5.21 -6.42
N LEU A 123 14.66 4.32 -5.54
CA LEU A 123 14.00 4.73 -4.29
C LEU A 123 14.97 5.42 -3.31
N TYR A 124 16.27 5.21 -3.47
CA TYR A 124 17.31 5.91 -2.68
C TYR A 124 17.55 7.35 -3.16
N ASP A 125 17.11 7.67 -4.38
CA ASP A 125 17.22 9.01 -4.97
C ASP A 125 15.99 9.90 -4.65
N LEU A 126 14.99 9.33 -3.93
CA LEU A 126 13.85 10.11 -3.44
C LEU A 126 14.29 11.11 -2.38
N GLU A 127 13.80 12.34 -2.50
CA GLU A 127 13.98 13.35 -1.46
C GLU A 127 13.41 12.90 -0.11
N GLU A 128 13.78 13.60 0.96
CA GLU A 128 13.29 13.29 2.31
C GLU A 128 11.76 13.21 2.34
N GLY A 129 11.23 12.04 2.69
CA GLY A 129 9.80 11.77 2.75
C GLY A 129 9.14 12.36 4.00
N TRP A 130 8.75 13.62 3.97
CA TRP A 130 7.96 14.20 5.04
C TRP A 130 6.53 13.66 4.99
N VAL A 131 6.06 13.15 6.14
CA VAL A 131 4.69 12.61 6.25
C VAL A 131 3.67 13.72 6.47
N THR A 132 2.47 13.53 5.92
CA THR A 132 1.30 14.37 6.26
C THR A 132 0.56 13.72 7.43
N VAL A 133 0.61 14.38 8.60
CA VAL A 133 -0.13 13.92 9.79
C VAL A 133 -1.59 14.36 9.67
N CYS A 134 -2.51 13.40 9.75
CA CYS A 134 -3.95 13.64 9.61
C CYS A 134 -4.76 12.55 10.34
N GLU A 135 -5.98 12.85 10.75
CA GLU A 135 -6.83 11.93 11.53
C GLU A 135 -7.12 10.61 10.81
N ASN A 136 -7.35 10.67 9.49
CA ASN A 136 -7.67 9.52 8.64
C ASN A 136 -6.47 8.99 7.84
N GLY A 137 -5.24 9.21 8.33
CA GLY A 137 -4.03 8.73 7.65
C GLY A 137 -4.00 7.21 7.50
N ARG A 138 -3.47 6.76 6.37
CA ARG A 138 -3.38 5.33 6.02
C ARG A 138 -2.49 4.55 6.99
N TYR A 139 -1.41 5.18 7.47
CA TYR A 139 -0.40 4.56 8.31
C TYR A 139 -0.53 5.03 9.75
N PHE A 140 -0.07 4.18 10.67
CA PHE A 140 -0.03 4.48 12.09
C PHE A 140 1.42 4.75 12.54
N GLY A 141 1.58 5.70 13.45
CA GLY A 141 2.86 6.05 14.05
C GLY A 141 2.73 6.34 15.54
N LYS A 142 3.86 6.29 16.25
CA LYS A 142 3.96 6.57 17.67
C LYS A 142 5.24 7.35 17.96
N THR A 143 5.13 8.47 18.67
CA THR A 143 6.29 9.27 19.09
C THR A 143 7.03 8.59 20.23
N LYS A 144 8.23 9.10 20.58
CA LYS A 144 8.98 8.63 21.76
C LYS A 144 8.24 8.88 23.08
N THR A 145 7.33 9.85 23.10
CA THR A 145 6.46 10.17 24.23
C THR A 145 5.15 9.38 24.22
N GLU A 146 5.08 8.30 23.44
CA GLU A 146 3.94 7.40 23.34
C GLU A 146 2.69 8.01 22.67
N LYS A 147 2.77 9.24 22.15
CA LYS A 147 1.67 9.89 21.43
C LYS A 147 1.44 9.20 20.09
N GLN A 148 0.23 8.70 19.89
CA GLN A 148 -0.19 8.00 18.69
C GLN A 148 -0.68 8.99 17.64
N PHE A 149 -0.40 8.71 16.36
CA PHE A 149 -0.86 9.53 15.25
C PHE A 149 -1.04 8.68 13.98
N ARG A 150 -1.84 9.19 13.07
CA ARG A 150 -1.97 8.63 11.73
C ARG A 150 -1.31 9.56 10.72
N TRP A 151 -0.86 8.98 9.61
CA TRP A 151 -0.12 9.72 8.61
C TRP A 151 -0.27 9.13 7.22
N ASN A 152 -0.06 9.98 6.21
CA ASN A 152 0.09 9.61 4.82
C ASN A 152 1.52 9.90 4.35
N PRO A 153 2.09 9.07 3.44
CA PRO A 153 3.37 9.35 2.83
C PRO A 153 3.25 10.53 1.85
N PRO A 154 4.38 11.13 1.44
CA PRO A 154 4.40 12.07 0.34
C PRO A 154 4.03 11.38 -0.98
N GLU A 155 3.60 12.17 -1.95
CA GLU A 155 3.41 11.69 -3.31
C GLU A 155 4.75 11.35 -3.96
N LEU A 156 4.76 10.31 -4.80
CA LEU A 156 5.94 9.97 -5.56
C LEU A 156 6.09 10.92 -6.76
N PRO A 157 7.31 11.39 -7.04
CA PRO A 157 7.55 12.19 -8.23
C PRO A 157 7.33 11.36 -9.50
N ALA A 158 6.90 11.99 -10.58
CA ALA A 158 6.57 11.31 -11.85
C ALA A 158 7.70 10.42 -12.39
N TRP A 159 8.97 10.77 -12.15
CA TRP A 159 10.10 9.96 -12.59
C TRP A 159 10.24 8.63 -11.83
N ALA A 160 9.65 8.53 -10.63
CA ALA A 160 9.66 7.34 -9.79
C ALA A 160 8.46 6.39 -10.04
N LEU A 161 7.64 6.68 -11.04
CA LEU A 161 6.47 5.89 -11.45
C LEU A 161 6.68 5.29 -12.86
N PRO A 162 6.09 4.11 -13.14
CA PRO A 162 6.00 3.57 -14.49
C PRO A 162 5.30 4.54 -15.45
N GLU A 163 5.60 4.45 -16.76
CA GLU A 163 5.02 5.33 -17.77
C GLU A 163 3.47 5.31 -17.76
N GLU A 164 2.89 4.11 -17.56
CA GLU A 164 1.44 3.92 -17.55
C GLU A 164 0.75 4.66 -16.38
N GLU A 165 1.45 4.85 -15.27
CA GLU A 165 0.92 5.53 -14.08
C GLU A 165 1.17 7.05 -14.11
N LYS A 166 2.14 7.55 -14.88
CA LYS A 166 2.49 8.98 -14.96
C LYS A 166 1.32 9.83 -15.45
N GLU A 167 0.56 9.36 -16.43
CA GLU A 167 -0.59 10.11 -16.98
C GLU A 167 -1.72 10.28 -15.96
N THR A 168 -1.91 9.29 -15.11
CA THR A 168 -2.96 9.30 -14.07
C THR A 168 -2.60 10.30 -12.96
N PHE A 169 -1.33 10.36 -12.57
CA PHE A 169 -0.84 11.30 -11.55
C PHE A 169 -0.79 12.75 -12.04
N GLN A 170 -0.48 13.01 -13.32
CA GLN A 170 -0.47 14.37 -13.89
C GLN A 170 -1.87 15.00 -13.98
N LYS A 171 -2.94 14.19 -14.03
CA LYS A 171 -4.33 14.70 -14.02
C LYS A 171 -4.77 15.15 -12.64
N THR A 172 -4.24 14.58 -11.57
CA THR A 172 -4.52 15.00 -10.18
C THR A 172 -3.75 16.27 -9.79
N ASP A 173 -2.55 16.49 -10.35
CA ASP A 173 -1.70 17.65 -10.03
C ASP A 173 -2.22 18.99 -10.61
N LYS A 174 -3.04 18.94 -11.67
CA LYS A 174 -3.64 20.15 -12.27
C LYS A 174 -4.82 20.72 -11.48
N THR A 175 -5.38 19.95 -10.54
CA THR A 175 -6.47 20.40 -9.66
C THR A 175 -6.00 20.95 -8.31
N SER A 176 -4.71 20.79 -7.95
CA SER A 176 -4.17 21.21 -6.64
C SER A 176 -3.28 22.46 -6.64
N LYS A 177 -3.06 23.11 -7.81
CA LYS A 177 -2.20 24.32 -7.92
C LYS A 177 -2.94 25.63 -8.16
N THR A 178 -4.13 25.80 -7.62
CA THR A 178 -4.71 27.15 -7.41
C THR A 178 -5.37 27.13 -6.05
N ASP A 179 -4.67 27.66 -5.05
CA ASP A 179 -5.18 28.53 -4.00
C ASP A 179 -4.26 28.52 -2.77
N SER A 180 -3.24 29.37 -2.85
CA SER A 180 -2.71 29.98 -1.64
C SER A 180 -2.58 31.48 -1.90
N PHE A 181 -3.40 32.22 -1.23
CA PHE A 181 -3.46 33.64 -0.89
C PHE A 181 -4.79 34.28 -1.27
N SER A 182 -5.75 34.30 -0.35
CA SER A 182 -6.30 35.55 0.17
C SER A 182 -7.47 35.29 1.13
N LYS A 183 -7.50 36.15 2.15
CA LYS A 183 -8.44 36.28 3.26
C LYS A 183 -9.93 36.20 2.91
N ALA A 184 -10.62 35.48 3.76
CA ALA A 184 -11.96 35.70 4.29
C ALA A 184 -12.95 36.60 3.52
N LYS A 185 -14.06 35.98 3.04
CA LYS A 185 -15.43 36.48 3.27
C LYS A 185 -16.44 35.35 3.04
N LYS A 186 -17.40 35.29 3.98
CA LYS A 186 -18.56 34.39 3.95
C LYS A 186 -19.36 34.56 2.64
N GLY A 187 -19.77 33.43 2.05
CA GLY A 187 -20.77 33.39 1.01
C GLY A 187 -21.19 31.94 0.74
N LYS A 188 -22.42 31.61 1.13
CA LYS A 188 -23.08 30.33 0.82
C LYS A 188 -23.17 30.14 -0.69
N ASN A 189 -22.70 28.98 -1.20
CA ASN A 189 -23.39 28.26 -2.30
C ASN A 189 -22.82 26.86 -2.38
N ALA A 190 -23.71 25.88 -2.16
CA ALA A 190 -23.43 24.46 -2.31
C ALA A 190 -23.36 24.10 -3.81
N GLY A 191 -22.15 23.84 -4.33
CA GLY A 191 -21.94 23.17 -5.61
C GLY A 191 -21.60 21.71 -5.34
N LYS A 192 -22.39 20.79 -5.91
CA LYS A 192 -22.20 19.34 -5.87
C LYS A 192 -20.77 19.01 -6.34
N ALA A 193 -19.90 18.54 -5.44
CA ALA A 193 -18.67 17.84 -5.82
C ALA A 193 -19.07 16.48 -6.44
N GLU A 194 -18.53 16.13 -7.59
CA GLU A 194 -18.64 14.78 -8.14
C GLU A 194 -17.97 13.80 -7.20
N GLU A 195 -18.77 12.93 -6.62
CA GLU A 195 -18.35 11.87 -5.69
C GLU A 195 -17.53 10.84 -6.44
N THR A 196 -16.29 10.58 -5.99
CA THR A 196 -15.42 9.59 -6.65
C THR A 196 -15.97 8.16 -6.45
N ILE A 197 -15.62 7.22 -7.35
CA ILE A 197 -16.02 5.80 -7.22
C ILE A 197 -15.60 5.23 -5.87
N LYS A 198 -14.44 5.67 -5.36
CA LYS A 198 -13.92 5.25 -4.06
C LYS A 198 -14.75 5.80 -2.90
N ASP A 199 -15.19 7.05 -2.98
CA ASP A 199 -16.05 7.66 -1.97
C ASP A 199 -17.42 6.99 -1.95
N LYS A 200 -17.98 6.69 -3.13
CA LYS A 200 -19.21 5.89 -3.27
C LYS A 200 -19.07 4.52 -2.64
N GLY A 201 -18.01 3.78 -2.98
CA GLY A 201 -17.75 2.45 -2.41
C GLY A 201 -17.62 2.47 -0.89
N ASN A 202 -16.84 3.41 -0.34
CA ASN A 202 -16.69 3.55 1.11
C ASN A 202 -17.99 3.94 1.81
N ALA A 203 -18.81 4.79 1.20
CA ALA A 203 -20.12 5.17 1.72
C ALA A 203 -21.07 3.97 1.78
N VAL A 204 -21.08 3.11 0.74
CA VAL A 204 -21.89 1.88 0.74
C VAL A 204 -21.42 0.91 1.83
N ILE A 205 -20.11 0.71 1.98
CA ILE A 205 -19.53 -0.15 3.03
C ILE A 205 -19.94 0.34 4.43
N SER A 206 -19.91 1.65 4.67
CA SER A 206 -20.35 2.24 5.94
C SER A 206 -21.82 1.93 6.22
N ARG A 207 -22.70 2.13 5.23
CA ARG A 207 -24.14 1.86 5.37
C ARG A 207 -24.45 0.38 5.62
N ILE A 208 -23.74 -0.54 4.97
CA ILE A 208 -23.84 -1.99 5.27
C ILE A 208 -23.47 -2.24 6.73
N GLY A 209 -22.38 -1.64 7.21
CA GLY A 209 -21.92 -1.77 8.59
C GLY A 209 -22.95 -1.26 9.61
N ASP A 210 -23.64 -0.17 9.30
CA ASP A 210 -24.69 0.40 10.17
C ASP A 210 -25.94 -0.49 10.22
N VAL A 211 -26.35 -1.03 9.08
CA VAL A 211 -27.48 -1.99 9.00
C VAL A 211 -27.19 -3.25 9.81
N MET A 212 -25.97 -3.78 9.71
CA MET A 212 -25.57 -5.01 10.44
C MET A 212 -25.44 -4.83 11.95
N LYS A 213 -25.35 -3.59 12.44
CA LYS A 213 -25.31 -3.26 13.89
C LYS A 213 -26.68 -2.93 14.47
N HIS A 214 -27.73 -3.04 13.66
CA HIS A 214 -29.08 -2.69 14.12
C HIS A 214 -29.53 -3.59 15.25
N GLU A 215 -30.10 -2.98 16.30
CA GLU A 215 -30.68 -3.66 17.45
C GLU A 215 -32.17 -3.33 17.50
N GLU A 216 -32.99 -4.34 17.74
CA GLU A 216 -34.42 -4.19 17.99
C GLU A 216 -34.71 -4.61 19.43
N ASN A 217 -35.31 -3.71 20.23
CA ASN A 217 -35.58 -3.90 21.66
C ASN A 217 -34.33 -4.28 22.48
N GLY A 218 -33.15 -3.76 22.12
CA GLY A 218 -31.87 -4.02 22.79
C GLY A 218 -31.23 -5.38 22.46
N ASN A 219 -31.72 -6.07 21.41
CA ASN A 219 -31.14 -7.31 20.92
C ASN A 219 -30.64 -7.14 19.50
N PRO A 220 -29.44 -7.66 19.14
CA PRO A 220 -28.94 -7.60 17.80
C PRO A 220 -29.83 -8.45 16.86
N VAL A 221 -30.19 -7.85 15.70
CA VAL A 221 -31.03 -8.55 14.71
C VAL A 221 -30.22 -9.55 13.88
N PHE A 222 -28.90 -9.32 13.74
CA PHE A 222 -27.98 -10.24 13.07
C PHE A 222 -27.03 -10.88 14.07
N THR A 223 -26.73 -12.15 13.87
CA THR A 223 -25.77 -12.89 14.69
C THR A 223 -24.33 -12.49 14.34
N GLU A 224 -23.39 -12.70 15.27
CA GLU A 224 -21.97 -12.45 15.03
C GLU A 224 -21.41 -13.23 13.82
N ALA A 225 -21.90 -14.44 13.58
CA ALA A 225 -21.50 -15.26 12.43
C ALA A 225 -21.95 -14.63 11.09
N GLU A 226 -23.17 -14.10 11.03
CA GLU A 226 -23.70 -13.40 9.85
C GLU A 226 -22.94 -12.09 9.59
N ILE A 227 -22.66 -11.33 10.64
CA ILE A 227 -21.83 -10.11 10.57
C ILE A 227 -20.45 -10.44 10.04
N ALA A 228 -19.82 -11.52 10.52
CA ALA A 228 -18.51 -11.96 10.06
C ALA A 228 -18.54 -12.38 8.58
N GLN A 229 -19.60 -13.05 8.13
CA GLN A 229 -19.76 -13.46 6.74
C GLN A 229 -19.91 -12.25 5.80
N VAL A 230 -20.74 -11.26 6.16
CA VAL A 230 -20.90 -10.02 5.38
C VAL A 230 -19.61 -9.22 5.34
N ARG A 231 -18.89 -9.11 6.46
CA ARG A 231 -17.56 -8.45 6.50
C ARG A 231 -16.57 -9.13 5.55
N LYS A 232 -16.60 -10.46 5.45
CA LYS A 232 -15.70 -11.20 4.53
C LYS A 232 -16.04 -10.92 3.06
N LEU A 233 -17.32 -10.83 2.70
CA LEU A 233 -17.77 -10.46 1.36
C LEU A 233 -17.34 -9.03 1.01
N VAL A 234 -17.61 -8.06 1.90
CA VAL A 234 -17.20 -6.66 1.73
C VAL A 234 -15.67 -6.54 1.56
N ALA A 235 -14.90 -7.25 2.38
CA ALA A 235 -13.42 -7.21 2.30
C ALA A 235 -12.87 -7.86 1.03
N GLY A 236 -13.61 -8.78 0.40
CA GLY A 236 -13.24 -9.42 -0.86
C GLY A 236 -13.59 -8.62 -2.10
N THR A 237 -14.47 -7.61 -1.99
CA THR A 237 -14.93 -6.82 -3.14
C THR A 237 -13.97 -5.66 -3.41
N GLN A 238 -13.45 -5.57 -4.64
CA GLN A 238 -12.60 -4.44 -5.07
C GLN A 238 -13.48 -3.21 -5.35
N ILE A 239 -13.03 -2.01 -4.93
CA ILE A 239 -13.76 -0.75 -5.16
C ILE A 239 -13.52 -0.25 -6.59
N THR A 240 -14.19 -0.88 -7.55
CA THR A 240 -14.32 -0.51 -8.96
C THR A 240 -15.78 -0.14 -9.24
N GLU A 241 -16.12 0.37 -10.42
CA GLU A 241 -17.53 0.62 -10.78
C GLU A 241 -18.42 -0.62 -10.60
N ASN A 242 -17.93 -1.78 -11.05
CA ASN A 242 -18.65 -3.05 -10.86
C ASN A 242 -18.69 -3.46 -9.39
N GLY A 243 -17.60 -3.31 -8.66
CA GLY A 243 -17.54 -3.63 -7.23
C GLY A 243 -18.43 -2.73 -6.38
N VAL A 244 -18.58 -1.44 -6.70
CA VAL A 244 -19.55 -0.56 -6.04
C VAL A 244 -20.96 -1.04 -6.26
N LYS A 245 -21.30 -1.49 -7.47
CA LYS A 245 -22.61 -2.05 -7.77
C LYS A 245 -22.88 -3.36 -7.01
N GLU A 246 -21.89 -4.23 -6.89
CA GLU A 246 -21.99 -5.45 -6.05
C GLU A 246 -22.21 -5.10 -4.58
N LEU A 247 -21.55 -4.07 -4.06
CA LEU A 247 -21.73 -3.58 -2.69
C LEU A 247 -23.14 -2.97 -2.50
N GLU A 248 -23.67 -2.22 -3.48
CA GLU A 248 -25.03 -1.69 -3.45
C GLU A 248 -26.08 -2.80 -3.46
N ASP A 249 -25.87 -3.85 -4.26
CA ASP A 249 -26.75 -5.03 -4.26
C ASP A 249 -26.70 -5.77 -2.92
N LEU A 250 -25.52 -5.89 -2.31
CA LEU A 250 -25.35 -6.45 -0.96
C LEU A 250 -26.05 -5.59 0.11
N GLU A 251 -25.91 -4.26 0.04
CA GLU A 251 -26.60 -3.32 0.94
C GLU A 251 -28.13 -3.52 0.86
N LYS A 252 -28.67 -3.59 -0.36
CA LYS A 252 -30.09 -3.81 -0.59
C LYS A 252 -30.57 -5.14 -0.02
N PHE A 253 -29.79 -6.21 -0.21
CA PHE A 253 -30.09 -7.53 0.32
C PHE A 253 -30.14 -7.51 1.86
N VAL A 254 -29.11 -6.95 2.50
CA VAL A 254 -29.02 -6.89 3.97
C VAL A 254 -30.13 -6.02 4.56
N LYS A 255 -30.52 -4.91 3.92
CA LYS A 255 -31.66 -4.09 4.34
C LYS A 255 -32.99 -4.85 4.24
N THR A 256 -33.23 -5.55 3.15
CA THR A 256 -34.46 -6.35 2.97
C THR A 256 -34.55 -7.46 4.03
N GLU A 257 -33.42 -8.09 4.35
CA GLU A 257 -33.36 -9.11 5.39
C GLU A 257 -33.64 -8.53 6.79
N LEU A 258 -33.10 -7.32 7.09
CA LEU A 258 -33.38 -6.58 8.32
C LEU A 258 -34.86 -6.31 8.47
N ASP A 259 -35.48 -5.70 7.46
CA ASP A 259 -36.92 -5.37 7.46
C ASP A 259 -37.81 -6.62 7.64
N THR A 260 -37.42 -7.72 7.00
CA THR A 260 -38.13 -9.01 7.12
C THR A 260 -38.05 -9.55 8.53
N ARG A 261 -36.91 -9.47 9.20
CA ARG A 261 -36.70 -9.95 10.57
C ARG A 261 -37.44 -9.09 11.59
N ILE A 262 -37.39 -7.78 11.45
CA ILE A 262 -38.11 -6.84 12.31
C ILE A 262 -39.62 -7.12 12.21
N SER A 263 -40.16 -7.26 10.98
CA SER A 263 -41.56 -7.55 10.75
C SER A 263 -42.01 -8.88 11.38
N LYS A 264 -41.15 -9.91 11.38
CA LYS A 264 -41.41 -11.19 12.03
C LYS A 264 -41.38 -11.09 13.54
N GLN A 265 -40.48 -10.27 14.10
CA GLN A 265 -40.41 -10.06 15.57
C GLN A 265 -41.56 -9.23 16.09
N GLN A 266 -42.13 -8.33 15.31
CA GLN A 266 -43.32 -7.52 15.68
C GLN A 266 -44.64 -8.30 15.54
N ALA A 267 -44.65 -9.39 14.76
CA ALA A 267 -45.80 -10.25 14.54
C ALA A 267 -45.90 -11.45 15.50
N ALA A 268 -44.87 -11.67 16.33
CA ALA A 268 -44.78 -12.75 17.31
C ALA A 268 -45.01 -12.24 18.75
#